data_29f6ddb1fda163df5f6b28762950739c
#
_entry.id   29f6ddb1fda163df5f6b28762950739c
#
_cell.length_a   1.000
_cell.length_b   1.000
_cell.length_c   1.000
_cell.angle_alpha   90.00
_cell.angle_beta   90.00
_cell.angle_gamma   90.00
#
_symmetry.space_group_name_H-M   'P 1'
#
loop_
_entity.id
_entity.type
_entity.pdbx_description
1 polymer ?
#
loop_
_entity_poly.entity_id
_entity_poly.type
_entity_poly.pdbx_seq_one_letter_code
_entity_poly.pdbx_strand_id
1 'polypeptide(L)'
;SDHVDPSRLLEWCRVPADQLVGHPGLRVPFRMVEDAREMGRLMAQELVDLVAARNAEGRPTRVIVPCGPSGWYAPWTERVNARGVSLARLSVFHMDECLDWQGLPLPKEHPYNFRTFMERHFYGGIRPDLAVPEAQRFWLLPATMERVREAIAEAPVDLTLGGWGQD
;
A
#
# COMPACT_ATOMS: atom_id res chain seq x y z
N SER A 1 -12.25 -18.69 18.14
CA SER A 1 -12.53 -17.94 16.91
C SER A 1 -13.44 -16.78 17.28
N ASP A 2 -12.91 -15.57 17.17
CA ASP A 2 -13.67 -14.35 17.45
C ASP A 2 -14.65 -14.10 16.30
N HIS A 3 -15.74 -14.83 16.29
CA HIS A 3 -16.85 -14.54 15.38
C HIS A 3 -17.51 -13.24 15.86
N VAL A 4 -17.51 -12.23 15.01
CA VAL A 4 -18.29 -11.03 15.26
C VAL A 4 -19.77 -11.41 15.22
N ASP A 5 -20.49 -11.09 16.29
CA ASP A 5 -21.94 -11.28 16.34
C ASP A 5 -22.60 -10.46 15.22
N PRO A 6 -23.38 -11.09 14.31
CA PRO A 6 -24.03 -10.37 13.21
C PRO A 6 -24.91 -9.22 13.67
N SER A 7 -25.58 -9.34 14.81
CA SER A 7 -26.44 -8.28 15.37
C SER A 7 -25.59 -7.05 15.71
N ARG A 8 -24.44 -7.27 16.35
CA ARG A 8 -23.50 -6.20 16.71
C ARG A 8 -22.85 -5.57 15.49
N LEU A 9 -22.56 -6.37 14.46
CA LEU A 9 -22.07 -5.83 13.18
C LEU A 9 -23.09 -4.90 12.55
N LEU A 10 -24.36 -5.30 12.51
CA LEU A 10 -25.45 -4.48 11.99
C LEU A 10 -25.66 -3.18 12.79
N GLU A 11 -25.49 -3.22 14.10
CA GLU A 11 -25.50 -2.00 14.94
C GLU A 11 -24.37 -1.04 14.53
N TRP A 12 -23.17 -1.53 14.34
CA TRP A 12 -22.03 -0.71 13.89
C TRP A 12 -22.25 -0.11 12.50
N CYS A 13 -22.81 -0.88 11.58
CA CYS A 13 -23.14 -0.40 10.23
C CYS A 13 -24.22 0.69 10.20
N ARG A 14 -24.96 0.88 11.30
CA ARG A 14 -25.96 1.94 11.42
C ARG A 14 -25.40 3.27 11.92
N VAL A 15 -24.14 3.29 12.38
CA VAL A 15 -23.51 4.53 12.84
C VAL A 15 -23.32 5.46 11.63
N PRO A 16 -23.92 6.66 11.62
CA PRO A 16 -23.76 7.63 10.54
C PRO A 16 -22.28 8.04 10.38
N ALA A 17 -21.87 8.32 9.15
CA ALA A 17 -20.48 8.66 8.83
C ALA A 17 -19.97 9.90 9.59
N ASP A 18 -20.83 10.90 9.79
CA ASP A 18 -20.53 12.13 10.56
C ASP A 18 -20.34 11.88 12.07
N GLN A 19 -20.81 10.74 12.58
CA GLN A 19 -20.64 10.33 13.98
C GLN A 19 -19.45 9.37 14.19
N LEU A 20 -18.75 8.97 13.13
CA LEU A 20 -17.60 8.08 13.26
C LEU A 20 -16.39 8.77 13.88
N VAL A 21 -16.17 10.06 13.58
CA VAL A 21 -15.07 10.82 14.18
C VAL A 21 -15.30 10.98 15.68
N GLY A 22 -14.38 10.42 16.47
CA GLY A 22 -14.51 10.46 17.94
C GLY A 22 -15.51 9.46 18.53
N HIS A 23 -16.07 8.55 17.74
CA HIS A 23 -17.01 7.55 18.25
C HIS A 23 -16.36 6.69 19.36
N PRO A 24 -17.02 6.52 20.53
CA PRO A 24 -16.42 5.85 21.69
C PRO A 24 -16.13 4.34 21.46
N GLY A 25 -16.74 3.74 20.45
CA GLY A 25 -16.50 2.37 20.04
C GLY A 25 -15.27 2.16 19.15
N LEU A 26 -14.65 3.24 18.66
CA LEU A 26 -13.43 3.12 17.84
C LEU A 26 -12.27 2.58 18.67
N ARG A 27 -11.57 1.60 18.10
CA ARG A 27 -10.37 0.98 18.69
C ARG A 27 -9.08 1.40 18.02
N VAL A 28 -9.20 2.13 16.91
CA VAL A 28 -8.09 2.63 16.09
C VAL A 28 -8.31 4.12 15.81
N PRO A 29 -7.24 4.90 15.56
CA PRO A 29 -7.38 6.25 15.07
C PRO A 29 -8.21 6.28 13.79
N PHE A 30 -9.13 7.22 13.70
CA PHE A 30 -9.99 7.39 12.55
C PHE A 30 -10.02 8.86 12.11
N ARG A 31 -9.93 9.08 10.82
CA ARG A 31 -9.98 10.41 10.21
C ARG A 31 -10.86 10.36 8.96
N MET A 32 -11.78 11.31 8.87
CA MET A 32 -12.50 11.60 7.65
C MET A 32 -11.68 12.55 6.76
N VAL A 33 -11.76 12.34 5.47
CA VAL A 33 -11.18 13.20 4.44
C VAL A 33 -12.27 13.65 3.49
N GLU A 34 -12.06 14.77 2.81
CA GLU A 34 -13.08 15.34 1.92
C GLU A 34 -13.33 14.46 0.69
N ASP A 35 -12.25 13.90 0.12
CA ASP A 35 -12.34 13.11 -1.09
C ASP A 35 -11.18 12.09 -1.22
N ALA A 36 -11.25 11.26 -2.25
CA ALA A 36 -10.21 10.29 -2.57
C ALA A 36 -8.87 10.94 -2.96
N ARG A 37 -8.87 12.20 -3.40
CA ARG A 37 -7.65 12.94 -3.74
C ARG A 37 -6.91 13.33 -2.46
N GLU A 38 -7.62 13.85 -1.47
CA GLU A 38 -7.03 14.13 -0.16
C GLU A 38 -6.49 12.85 0.48
N MET A 39 -7.25 11.76 0.44
CA MET A 39 -6.78 10.46 0.93
C MET A 39 -5.47 10.03 0.25
N GLY A 40 -5.41 10.09 -1.08
CA GLY A 40 -4.21 9.73 -1.84
C GLY A 40 -3.00 10.60 -1.48
N ARG A 41 -3.22 11.90 -1.28
CA ARG A 41 -2.17 12.83 -0.85
C ARG A 41 -1.62 12.50 0.54
N LEU A 42 -2.48 12.09 1.46
CA LEU A 42 -2.09 11.70 2.82
C LEU A 42 -1.35 10.36 2.82
N MET A 43 -1.82 9.37 2.07
CA MET A 43 -1.13 8.09 1.91
C MET A 43 0.31 8.29 1.38
N ALA A 44 0.46 9.09 0.33
CA ALA A 44 1.75 9.41 -0.24
C ALA A 44 2.67 10.14 0.75
N GLN A 45 2.11 11.09 1.50
CA GLN A 45 2.85 11.84 2.51
C GLN A 45 3.37 10.92 3.62
N GLU A 46 2.51 10.08 4.17
CA GLU A 46 2.87 9.16 5.26
C GLU A 46 4.00 8.22 4.85
N LEU A 47 3.91 7.64 3.66
CA LEU A 47 4.96 6.76 3.15
C LEU A 47 6.28 7.49 2.93
N VAL A 48 6.26 8.68 2.30
CA VAL A 48 7.47 9.47 2.07
C VAL A 48 8.11 9.92 3.38
N ASP A 49 7.31 10.35 4.35
CA ASP A 49 7.80 10.79 5.66
C ASP A 49 8.44 9.63 6.43
N LEU A 50 7.81 8.45 6.40
CA LEU A 50 8.37 7.24 7.01
C LEU A 50 9.72 6.89 6.38
N VAL A 51 9.81 6.83 5.05
CA VAL A 51 11.08 6.50 4.36
C VAL A 51 12.16 7.52 4.67
N ALA A 52 11.82 8.81 4.65
CA ALA A 52 12.78 9.88 4.96
C ALA A 52 13.31 9.79 6.40
N ALA A 53 12.43 9.55 7.37
CA ALA A 53 12.81 9.37 8.77
C ALA A 53 13.72 8.16 8.96
N ARG A 54 13.37 7.01 8.36
CA ARG A 54 14.20 5.80 8.42
C ARG A 54 15.56 5.99 7.76
N ASN A 55 15.60 6.68 6.63
CA ASN A 55 16.87 7.00 5.96
C ASN A 55 17.78 7.85 6.85
N ALA A 56 17.23 8.84 7.55
CA ALA A 56 17.99 9.68 8.49
C ALA A 56 18.58 8.85 9.65
N GLU A 57 17.89 7.80 10.06
CA GLU A 57 18.36 6.84 11.07
C GLU A 57 19.32 5.76 10.50
N GLY A 58 19.56 5.74 9.19
CA GLY A 58 20.34 4.69 8.53
C GLY A 58 19.63 3.33 8.44
N ARG A 59 18.31 3.27 8.64
CA ARG A 59 17.50 2.07 8.74
C ARG A 59 16.76 1.78 7.42
N PRO A 60 16.55 0.51 7.06
CA PRO A 60 15.68 0.14 5.94
C PRO A 60 14.20 0.39 6.28
N THR A 61 13.38 0.53 5.25
CA THR A 61 11.92 0.60 5.36
C THR A 61 11.29 -0.58 4.64
N ARG A 62 10.29 -1.19 5.23
CA ARG A 62 9.57 -2.36 4.71
C ARG A 62 8.09 -2.05 4.67
N VAL A 63 7.49 -2.09 3.48
CA VAL A 63 6.08 -1.70 3.30
C VAL A 63 5.30 -2.71 2.49
N ILE A 64 4.02 -2.89 2.83
CA ILE A 64 3.05 -3.56 1.97
C ILE A 64 2.22 -2.49 1.29
N VAL A 65 2.11 -2.54 -0.02
CA VAL A 65 1.37 -1.55 -0.83
C VAL A 65 0.30 -2.22 -1.69
N PRO A 66 -0.90 -1.63 -1.78
CA PRO A 66 -1.97 -2.12 -2.64
C PRO A 66 -1.81 -1.59 -4.07
N CYS A 67 -2.41 -2.28 -5.03
CA CYS A 67 -2.64 -1.76 -6.37
C CYS A 67 -3.97 -0.96 -6.38
N GLY A 68 -3.94 0.23 -5.85
CA GLY A 68 -5.09 1.13 -5.69
C GLY A 68 -5.22 1.64 -4.24
N PRO A 69 -6.02 2.66 -4.03
CA PRO A 69 -6.64 3.54 -5.03
C PRO A 69 -5.60 4.34 -5.82
N SER A 70 -5.88 4.68 -7.07
CA SER A 70 -4.88 5.30 -7.97
C SER A 70 -4.47 6.73 -7.60
N GLY A 71 -5.25 7.39 -6.75
CA GLY A 71 -5.07 8.82 -6.41
C GLY A 71 -3.78 9.17 -5.64
N TRP A 72 -3.02 8.18 -5.16
CA TRP A 72 -1.81 8.44 -4.39
C TRP A 72 -0.51 8.36 -5.17
N TYR A 73 -0.51 7.82 -6.39
CA TYR A 73 0.73 7.63 -7.17
C TYR A 73 1.38 8.92 -7.64
N ALA A 74 0.62 9.87 -8.18
CA ALA A 74 1.16 11.15 -8.57
C ALA A 74 1.72 11.94 -7.37
N PRO A 75 0.99 12.11 -6.25
CA PRO A 75 1.55 12.71 -5.03
C PRO A 75 2.78 11.99 -4.48
N TRP A 76 2.84 10.66 -4.58
CA TRP A 76 4.01 9.87 -4.20
C TRP A 76 5.23 10.24 -5.03
N THR A 77 5.11 10.16 -6.36
CA THR A 77 6.18 10.50 -7.30
C THR A 77 6.67 11.93 -7.12
N GLU A 78 5.75 12.88 -7.05
CA GLU A 78 6.08 14.30 -6.86
C GLU A 78 6.87 14.53 -5.57
N ARG A 79 6.42 13.97 -4.45
CA ARG A 79 7.07 14.18 -3.15
C ARG A 79 8.43 13.53 -3.05
N VAL A 80 8.58 12.29 -3.55
CA VAL A 80 9.87 11.60 -3.58
C VAL A 80 10.89 12.41 -4.39
N ASN A 81 10.50 12.82 -5.61
CA ASN A 81 11.38 13.55 -6.50
C ASN A 81 11.72 14.96 -5.98
N ALA A 82 10.72 15.70 -5.49
CA ALA A 82 10.92 17.05 -4.99
C ALA A 82 11.79 17.11 -3.73
N ARG A 83 11.63 16.11 -2.83
CA ARG A 83 12.40 16.03 -1.58
C ARG A 83 13.73 15.29 -1.72
N GLY A 84 13.97 14.64 -2.87
CA GLY A 84 15.17 13.84 -3.08
C GLY A 84 15.26 12.64 -2.14
N VAL A 85 14.13 12.03 -1.77
CA VAL A 85 14.11 10.91 -0.84
C VAL A 85 14.59 9.63 -1.53
N SER A 86 15.75 9.12 -1.13
CA SER A 86 16.27 7.87 -1.67
C SER A 86 15.41 6.68 -1.25
N LEU A 87 15.03 5.86 -2.22
CA LEU A 87 14.30 4.61 -2.01
C LEU A 87 15.22 3.38 -2.06
N ALA A 88 16.54 3.57 -2.03
CA ALA A 88 17.52 2.51 -2.13
C ALA A 88 17.44 1.46 -1.01
N ARG A 89 16.83 1.82 0.13
CA ARG A 89 16.63 0.93 1.29
C ARG A 89 15.15 0.60 1.53
N LEU A 90 14.29 0.86 0.55
CA LEU A 90 12.86 0.55 0.62
C LEU A 90 12.59 -0.84 0.03
N SER A 91 12.06 -1.74 0.84
CA SER A 91 11.52 -3.02 0.41
C SER A 91 10.01 -2.91 0.25
N VAL A 92 9.51 -3.19 -0.95
CA VAL A 92 8.09 -3.07 -1.30
C VAL A 92 7.51 -4.45 -1.55
N PHE A 93 6.56 -4.83 -0.71
CA PHE A 93 5.75 -6.03 -0.87
C PHE A 93 4.42 -5.64 -1.50
N HIS A 94 4.14 -6.17 -2.69
CA HIS A 94 2.86 -5.93 -3.34
C HIS A 94 1.79 -6.81 -2.72
N MET A 95 0.65 -6.19 -2.35
CA MET A 95 -0.40 -6.85 -1.60
C MET A 95 -1.13 -7.91 -2.40
N ASP A 96 -1.28 -7.68 -3.70
CA ASP A 96 -2.16 -8.46 -4.57
C ASP A 96 -1.68 -8.49 -6.02
N GLU A 97 -2.17 -9.48 -6.76
CA GLU A 97 -2.10 -9.56 -8.20
C GLU A 97 -3.34 -10.29 -8.73
N CYS A 98 -3.82 -9.89 -9.90
CA CYS A 98 -4.87 -10.62 -10.58
C CYS A 98 -4.29 -11.75 -11.42
N LEU A 99 -4.85 -12.93 -11.25
CA LEU A 99 -4.50 -14.12 -12.00
C LEU A 99 -5.66 -14.52 -12.92
N ASP A 100 -5.35 -15.29 -13.95
CA ASP A 100 -6.38 -15.92 -14.78
C ASP A 100 -7.03 -17.11 -14.05
N TRP A 101 -7.98 -17.75 -14.71
CA TRP A 101 -8.70 -18.91 -14.16
C TRP A 101 -7.78 -20.15 -13.92
N GLN A 102 -6.60 -20.20 -14.51
CA GLN A 102 -5.58 -21.23 -14.30
C GLN A 102 -4.60 -20.88 -13.19
N GLY A 103 -4.73 -19.69 -12.59
CA GLY A 103 -3.80 -19.18 -11.58
C GLY A 103 -2.49 -18.63 -12.18
N LEU A 104 -2.49 -18.28 -13.46
CA LEU A 104 -1.34 -17.69 -14.14
C LEU A 104 -1.44 -16.17 -14.18
N PRO A 105 -0.30 -15.45 -14.17
CA PRO A 105 -0.30 -14.00 -14.34
C PRO A 105 -0.97 -13.59 -15.65
N LEU A 106 -1.79 -12.55 -15.60
CA LEU A 106 -2.40 -11.95 -16.79
C LEU A 106 -1.32 -11.38 -17.74
N PRO A 107 -1.58 -11.31 -19.05
CA PRO A 107 -0.68 -10.66 -20.00
C PRO A 107 -0.32 -9.23 -19.58
N LYS A 108 0.88 -8.75 -19.90
CA LYS A 108 1.34 -7.40 -19.50
C LYS A 108 0.43 -6.28 -19.97
N GLU A 109 -0.22 -6.46 -21.11
CA GLU A 109 -1.13 -5.48 -21.73
C GLU A 109 -2.54 -5.51 -21.13
N HIS A 110 -2.83 -6.51 -20.29
CA HIS A 110 -4.14 -6.65 -19.67
C HIS A 110 -4.35 -5.55 -18.62
N PRO A 111 -5.52 -4.85 -18.60
CA PRO A 111 -5.77 -3.74 -17.68
C PRO A 111 -5.72 -4.14 -16.21
N TYR A 112 -5.93 -5.39 -15.87
CA TYR A 112 -5.82 -5.95 -14.52
C TYR A 112 -4.49 -6.66 -14.25
N ASN A 113 -3.43 -6.45 -15.05
CA ASN A 113 -2.09 -6.85 -14.68
C ASN A 113 -1.53 -5.80 -13.70
N PHE A 114 -1.64 -6.07 -12.40
CA PHE A 114 -1.27 -5.13 -11.35
C PHE A 114 0.22 -4.85 -11.33
N ARG A 115 1.04 -5.84 -11.65
CA ARG A 115 2.48 -5.62 -11.76
C ARG A 115 2.81 -4.54 -12.78
N THR A 116 2.30 -4.66 -14.01
CA THR A 116 2.55 -3.65 -15.05
C THR A 116 1.99 -2.28 -14.65
N PHE A 117 0.82 -2.27 -14.01
CA PHE A 117 0.23 -1.04 -13.51
C PHE A 117 1.13 -0.35 -12.48
N MET A 118 1.64 -1.10 -11.49
CA MET A 118 2.53 -0.58 -10.46
C MET A 118 3.90 -0.17 -11.04
N GLU A 119 4.44 -0.95 -11.98
CA GLU A 119 5.68 -0.57 -12.68
C GLU A 119 5.55 0.80 -13.36
N ARG A 120 4.40 1.08 -13.95
CA ARG A 120 4.13 2.36 -14.63
C ARG A 120 3.85 3.51 -13.66
N HIS A 121 3.00 3.30 -12.68
CA HIS A 121 2.42 4.38 -11.87
C HIS A 121 3.12 4.60 -10.53
N PHE A 122 3.60 3.54 -9.88
CA PHE A 122 4.29 3.64 -8.60
C PHE A 122 5.79 3.84 -8.75
N TYR A 123 6.42 3.17 -9.73
CA TYR A 123 7.87 3.23 -9.94
C TYR A 123 8.27 4.16 -11.08
N GLY A 124 7.50 4.17 -12.18
CA GLY A 124 7.92 4.74 -13.46
C GLY A 124 8.15 6.26 -13.48
N GLY A 125 7.57 6.99 -12.54
CA GLY A 125 7.78 8.45 -12.44
C GLY A 125 8.91 8.86 -11.48
N ILE A 126 9.51 7.90 -10.76
CA ILE A 126 10.59 8.18 -9.81
C ILE A 126 11.91 8.38 -10.55
N ARG A 127 12.66 9.40 -10.16
CA ARG A 127 13.99 9.65 -10.71
C ARG A 127 14.89 8.41 -10.52
N PRO A 128 15.70 8.01 -11.51
CA PRO A 128 16.53 6.80 -11.45
C PRO A 128 17.50 6.75 -10.26
N ASP A 129 18.03 7.91 -9.86
CA ASP A 129 18.96 8.03 -8.71
C ASP A 129 18.27 7.83 -7.35
N LEU A 130 16.96 7.89 -7.31
CA LEU A 130 16.14 7.69 -6.10
C LEU A 130 15.41 6.34 -6.07
N ALA A 131 15.40 5.60 -7.17
CA ALA A 131 14.51 4.47 -7.40
C ALA A 131 14.68 3.30 -6.40
N VAL A 132 13.59 2.57 -6.18
CA VAL A 132 13.63 1.28 -5.46
C VAL A 132 14.40 0.26 -6.31
N PRO A 133 15.43 -0.40 -5.76
CA PRO A 133 16.12 -1.48 -6.46
C PRO A 133 15.16 -2.61 -6.86
N GLU A 134 15.34 -3.18 -8.02
CA GLU A 134 14.45 -4.23 -8.53
C GLU A 134 14.42 -5.46 -7.58
N ALA A 135 15.57 -5.79 -6.98
CA ALA A 135 15.67 -6.88 -6.01
C ALA A 135 14.84 -6.68 -4.74
N GLN A 136 14.44 -5.43 -4.45
CA GLN A 136 13.60 -5.07 -3.28
C GLN A 136 12.12 -4.90 -3.64
N ARG A 137 11.71 -5.24 -4.87
CA ARG A 137 10.31 -5.27 -5.32
C ARG A 137 9.80 -6.69 -5.24
N PHE A 138 8.95 -6.96 -4.29
CA PHE A 138 8.41 -8.29 -4.00
C PHE A 138 7.00 -8.43 -4.59
N TRP A 139 6.92 -9.08 -5.75
CA TRP A 139 5.68 -9.32 -6.47
C TRP A 139 5.00 -10.58 -5.95
N LEU A 140 3.72 -10.51 -5.63
CA LEU A 140 2.93 -11.63 -5.13
C LEU A 140 2.39 -12.45 -6.32
N LEU A 141 3.22 -13.33 -6.84
CA LEU A 141 2.89 -14.24 -7.94
C LEU A 141 3.09 -15.69 -7.50
N PRO A 142 2.42 -16.68 -8.10
CA PRO A 142 2.62 -18.07 -7.74
C PRO A 142 4.09 -18.51 -7.75
N ALA A 143 4.85 -18.08 -8.76
CA ALA A 143 6.28 -18.40 -8.89
C ALA A 143 7.18 -17.69 -7.87
N THR A 144 6.73 -16.63 -7.23
CA THR A 144 7.54 -15.84 -6.27
C THR A 144 7.03 -15.91 -4.84
N MET A 145 5.94 -16.64 -4.59
CA MET A 145 5.26 -16.72 -3.30
C MET A 145 6.21 -17.09 -2.16
N GLU A 146 7.04 -18.11 -2.38
CA GLU A 146 7.97 -18.56 -1.36
C GLU A 146 9.00 -17.49 -1.00
N ARG A 147 9.58 -16.83 -2.01
CA ARG A 147 10.51 -15.71 -1.79
C ARG A 147 9.85 -14.56 -1.03
N VAL A 148 8.59 -14.25 -1.35
CA VAL A 148 7.83 -13.19 -0.64
C VAL A 148 7.61 -13.60 0.82
N ARG A 149 7.22 -14.86 1.06
CA ARG A 149 7.01 -15.41 2.40
C ARG A 149 8.28 -15.35 3.25
N GLU A 150 9.39 -15.79 2.70
CA GLU A 150 10.70 -15.75 3.37
C GLU A 150 11.09 -14.30 3.69
N ALA A 151 11.05 -13.44 2.68
CA ALA A 151 11.43 -12.03 2.85
C ALA A 151 10.55 -11.31 3.89
N ILE A 152 9.23 -11.54 3.91
CA ILE A 152 8.34 -10.94 4.93
C ILE A 152 8.71 -11.43 6.34
N ALA A 153 9.08 -12.71 6.48
CA ALA A 153 9.40 -13.31 7.78
C ALA A 153 10.73 -12.81 8.37
N GLU A 154 11.63 -12.25 7.57
CA GLU A 154 12.95 -11.79 8.03
C GLU A 154 12.86 -10.66 9.07
N ALA A 155 11.91 -9.75 8.96
CA ALA A 155 11.73 -8.63 9.87
C ALA A 155 10.30 -8.06 9.79
N PRO A 156 9.85 -7.33 10.82
CA PRO A 156 8.54 -6.67 10.80
C PRO A 156 8.36 -5.71 9.61
N VAL A 157 7.14 -5.63 9.12
CA VAL A 157 6.70 -4.60 8.17
C VAL A 157 6.45 -3.30 8.94
N ASP A 158 6.97 -2.19 8.43
CA ASP A 158 6.86 -0.88 9.10
C ASP A 158 5.53 -0.19 8.81
N LEU A 159 4.99 -0.38 7.61
CA LEU A 159 3.71 0.20 7.18
C LEU A 159 3.00 -0.73 6.21
N THR A 160 1.72 -0.92 6.44
CA THR A 160 0.82 -1.55 5.47
C THR A 160 -0.22 -0.52 5.03
N LEU A 161 -0.22 -0.17 3.76
CA LEU A 161 -1.30 0.57 3.13
C LEU A 161 -2.30 -0.46 2.61
N GLY A 162 -3.56 -0.27 2.91
CA GLY A 162 -4.61 -1.20 2.50
C GLY A 162 -5.92 -0.48 2.29
N GLY A 163 -6.92 -1.20 1.83
CA GLY A 163 -8.26 -0.70 1.61
C GLY A 163 -9.31 -1.76 1.89
N TRP A 164 -10.53 -1.33 2.04
CA TRP A 164 -11.70 -2.18 2.09
C TRP A 164 -12.16 -2.43 0.65
N GLY A 165 -12.45 -3.67 0.31
CA GLY A 165 -13.11 -4.01 -0.95
C GLY A 165 -14.50 -3.39 -1.04
N GLN A 166 -15.11 -3.51 -2.20
CA GLN A 166 -16.49 -3.05 -2.43
C GLN A 166 -17.52 -4.15 -2.10
N ASP A 167 -17.07 -5.34 -1.79
CA ASP A 167 -17.89 -6.55 -1.60
C ASP A 167 -18.13 -6.82 -0.12
#